data_1fb6a94c6f0bd4cba38a8d20e21c5b6b
#
_entry.id   1fb6a94c6f0bd4cba38a8d20e21c5b6b
#
_cell.length_a   1.000
_cell.length_b   1.000
_cell.length_c   1.000
_cell.angle_alpha   90.00
_cell.angle_beta   90.00
_cell.angle_gamma   90.00
#
_symmetry.space_group_name_H-M   'P 1'
#
loop_
_entity.id
_entity.type
_entity.pdbx_description
1 polymer ?
#
loop_
_entity_poly.entity_id
_entity_poly.type
_entity_poly.pdbx_seq_one_letter_code
_entity_poly.pdbx_strand_id
1 'polypeptide(L)'
;MYNRVRSMVPVKISRQHTPSFVAGTGRKRRSFHSARTMTHDLNSPSQATSASGQESICLADFEARAKSKMPAMAWEYVTAGAADELTVRWNEEAYQRIRLRPRVLVDVSKLDTRVTLFGQELAFPILLAPTAGQKLLHADGELATARGAGAAGTAMVLSCFSGTSLEDVAAVAKSPLWFQLYVQPDHGFTRELVQRVEAAGYRALCLTVDTPITGARNRETRAAVKLPPMPHLEGFKVDGREGHLHPGSVQVFSGVLDAALSWKDVEWLRSVAKIPLVLKGVMNPDDADRAAKSGVAGVIVSNHGGRNLDTLPATIEALPQVADKVAGRMPVFADGGIRRGTDVLKALAFGASAVFIGRPYLYGLGAAGETGVAQVINILQREFQMAMALTGRTSISSIDRAVIWA
;
A
#
# COMPACT_ATOMS: atom_id res chain seq x y z
N MET A 1 14.92 -11.99 -55.13
CA MET A 1 16.13 -11.42 -55.75
C MET A 1 16.82 -10.49 -54.78
N TYR A 2 18.10 -10.76 -54.62
CA TYR A 2 19.22 -10.08 -53.92
C TYR A 2 19.34 -10.19 -52.41
N ASN A 3 20.12 -11.21 -52.06
CA ASN A 3 20.98 -11.33 -50.87
C ASN A 3 22.02 -10.23 -50.79
N ARG A 4 22.29 -9.70 -49.58
CA ARG A 4 23.62 -9.22 -49.22
C ARG A 4 24.00 -9.66 -47.81
N VAL A 5 24.86 -10.65 -47.77
CA VAL A 5 25.72 -11.04 -46.65
C VAL A 5 26.78 -9.97 -46.47
N ARG A 6 27.05 -9.48 -45.25
CA ARG A 6 28.29 -8.78 -44.91
C ARG A 6 28.99 -9.48 -43.76
N SER A 7 30.24 -9.77 -44.08
CA SER A 7 31.27 -10.51 -43.39
C SER A 7 31.65 -9.95 -42.02
N MET A 8 31.89 -10.90 -41.11
CA MET A 8 32.61 -10.71 -39.85
C MET A 8 34.12 -10.46 -40.09
N VAL A 9 34.69 -9.52 -39.34
CA VAL A 9 36.13 -9.29 -39.22
C VAL A 9 36.50 -9.65 -37.76
N PRO A 10 37.53 -10.50 -37.51
CA PRO A 10 37.97 -10.87 -36.17
C PRO A 10 38.97 -9.84 -35.62
N VAL A 11 38.76 -9.35 -34.41
CA VAL A 11 39.71 -8.54 -33.66
C VAL A 11 40.70 -9.43 -32.92
N LYS A 12 41.97 -9.26 -33.24
CA LYS A 12 43.13 -9.89 -32.56
C LYS A 12 43.35 -9.26 -31.19
N ILE A 13 43.41 -10.10 -30.14
CA ILE A 13 43.83 -9.69 -28.80
C ILE A 13 45.36 -9.88 -28.71
N SER A 14 46.09 -8.81 -28.49
CA SER A 14 47.52 -8.83 -28.22
C SER A 14 47.77 -8.87 -26.70
N ARG A 15 48.54 -9.88 -26.28
CA ARG A 15 49.07 -10.02 -24.91
C ARG A 15 50.34 -9.14 -24.79
N GLN A 16 50.44 -8.31 -23.76
CA GLN A 16 51.72 -7.76 -23.33
C GLN A 16 51.84 -7.70 -21.79
N HIS A 17 52.77 -8.42 -21.30
CA HIS A 17 53.79 -8.20 -20.28
C HIS A 17 53.46 -7.71 -18.88
N THR A 18 53.66 -8.62 -17.93
CA THR A 18 53.97 -8.37 -16.50
C THR A 18 55.39 -7.89 -16.31
N PRO A 19 55.66 -6.97 -15.38
CA PRO A 19 56.97 -6.79 -14.77
C PRO A 19 57.00 -7.36 -13.35
N SER A 20 57.98 -8.21 -13.12
CA SER A 20 58.43 -8.72 -11.83
C SER A 20 59.11 -7.59 -11.00
N PHE A 21 58.78 -7.54 -9.68
CA PHE A 21 59.51 -6.69 -8.75
C PHE A 21 60.34 -7.52 -7.78
N VAL A 22 61.62 -7.14 -7.70
CA VAL A 22 62.69 -7.72 -6.90
C VAL A 22 62.62 -7.24 -5.45
N ALA A 23 62.91 -8.16 -4.52
CA ALA A 23 63.04 -7.91 -3.09
C ALA A 23 64.31 -7.11 -2.74
N GLY A 24 64.16 -6.09 -1.90
CA GLY A 24 65.28 -5.35 -1.30
C GLY A 24 65.11 -5.25 0.23
N THR A 25 66.08 -5.88 0.93
CA THR A 25 66.23 -5.92 2.37
C THR A 25 66.76 -4.59 2.92
N GLY A 26 66.21 -4.11 4.06
CA GLY A 26 66.80 -2.96 4.78
C GLY A 26 66.13 -2.64 6.12
N ARG A 27 66.70 -3.19 7.19
CA ARG A 27 66.38 -2.87 8.60
C ARG A 27 66.61 -1.38 8.92
N LYS A 28 65.65 -0.77 9.68
CA LYS A 28 65.99 0.10 10.84
C LYS A 28 64.78 0.20 11.79
N ARG A 29 65.00 -0.25 13.02
CA ARG A 29 64.11 -0.05 14.18
C ARG A 29 64.12 1.43 14.61
N ARG A 30 62.96 1.99 14.83
CA ARG A 30 62.75 3.10 15.79
C ARG A 30 61.54 2.82 16.62
N SER A 31 61.76 2.79 17.93
CA SER A 31 60.78 2.69 19.00
C SER A 31 59.91 3.96 19.03
N PHE A 32 58.59 3.80 19.13
CA PHE A 32 57.71 4.87 19.57
C PHE A 32 56.76 4.34 20.65
N HIS A 33 56.53 5.21 21.59
CA HIS A 33 55.84 5.04 22.86
C HIS A 33 54.39 4.59 22.73
N SER A 34 54.00 3.81 23.73
CA SER A 34 52.68 3.38 24.18
C SER A 34 51.60 4.48 24.05
N ALA A 35 50.61 4.22 23.22
CA ALA A 35 49.30 4.84 23.32
C ALA A 35 48.29 3.74 23.74
N ARG A 36 47.64 3.95 24.86
CA ARG A 36 46.57 3.08 25.38
C ARG A 36 45.45 2.93 24.34
N THR A 37 45.31 1.74 23.82
CA THR A 37 44.20 1.35 23.01
C THR A 37 43.05 0.99 23.98
N MET A 38 41.98 1.81 23.98
CA MET A 38 40.69 1.38 24.54
C MET A 38 40.12 0.37 23.55
N THR A 39 40.22 -0.90 23.92
CA THR A 39 39.48 -1.97 23.28
C THR A 39 38.03 -1.91 23.76
N HIS A 40 37.11 -1.45 22.91
CA HIS A 40 35.71 -1.74 23.08
C HIS A 40 35.50 -3.23 22.76
N ASP A 41 35.24 -3.99 23.80
CA ASP A 41 34.75 -5.37 23.69
C ASP A 41 33.36 -5.39 22.99
N LEU A 42 33.35 -5.75 21.72
CA LEU A 42 32.16 -6.00 20.92
C LEU A 42 31.75 -7.48 20.94
N ASN A 43 32.02 -8.20 22.02
CA ASN A 43 31.59 -9.60 22.16
C ASN A 43 31.03 -9.87 23.56
N SER A 44 29.80 -9.48 23.77
CA SER A 44 28.94 -10.14 24.76
C SER A 44 27.71 -10.67 24.01
N PRO A 45 27.57 -11.98 23.81
CA PRO A 45 26.33 -12.54 23.35
C PRO A 45 25.32 -12.47 24.50
N SER A 46 24.37 -11.51 24.43
CA SER A 46 23.16 -11.57 25.20
C SER A 46 22.43 -12.87 24.83
N GLN A 47 22.54 -13.87 25.68
CA GLN A 47 21.71 -15.07 25.61
C GLN A 47 20.26 -14.68 25.91
N ALA A 48 19.50 -14.45 24.87
CA ALA A 48 18.06 -14.57 24.91
C ALA A 48 17.70 -15.78 24.03
N THR A 49 17.75 -16.94 24.63
CA THR A 49 17.13 -18.15 24.09
C THR A 49 15.61 -17.93 24.09
N SER A 50 15.05 -17.71 22.92
CA SER A 50 13.63 -17.91 22.69
C SER A 50 13.44 -18.80 21.47
N ALA A 51 12.59 -19.78 21.66
CA ALA A 51 12.20 -20.80 20.71
C ALA A 51 11.87 -20.25 19.33
N SER A 52 12.41 -20.89 18.27
CA SER A 52 11.93 -21.01 16.90
C SER A 52 11.07 -19.83 16.36
N GLY A 53 11.68 -18.70 16.10
CA GLY A 53 11.03 -17.62 15.37
C GLY A 53 12.03 -16.94 14.45
N GLN A 54 12.17 -17.44 13.22
CA GLN A 54 12.96 -16.76 12.21
C GLN A 54 12.46 -15.33 12.08
N GLU A 55 13.33 -14.34 12.31
CA GLU A 55 12.99 -12.92 12.22
C GLU A 55 12.49 -12.58 10.83
N SER A 56 11.34 -11.91 10.72
CA SER A 56 10.83 -11.48 9.42
C SER A 56 11.60 -10.25 8.95
N ILE A 57 12.36 -10.42 7.87
CA ILE A 57 13.24 -9.37 7.31
C ILE A 57 12.63 -8.70 6.08
N CYS A 58 11.61 -9.30 5.48
CA CYS A 58 10.90 -8.76 4.32
C CYS A 58 9.39 -9.11 4.37
N LEU A 59 8.61 -8.51 3.48
CA LEU A 59 7.16 -8.72 3.46
C LEU A 59 6.76 -10.16 3.15
N ALA A 60 7.53 -10.87 2.32
CA ALA A 60 7.26 -12.28 2.00
C ALA A 60 7.33 -13.19 3.23
N ASP A 61 8.20 -12.86 4.21
CA ASP A 61 8.28 -13.61 5.46
C ASP A 61 7.00 -13.44 6.30
N PHE A 62 6.41 -12.23 6.30
CA PHE A 62 5.12 -11.96 6.95
C PHE A 62 3.98 -12.70 6.27
N GLU A 63 3.98 -12.76 4.94
CA GLU A 63 2.99 -13.53 4.19
C GLU A 63 3.06 -15.02 4.55
N ALA A 64 4.26 -15.61 4.55
CA ALA A 64 4.46 -17.01 4.91
C ALA A 64 4.04 -17.30 6.37
N ARG A 65 4.39 -16.42 7.30
CA ARG A 65 3.99 -16.54 8.73
C ARG A 65 2.50 -16.38 8.92
N ALA A 66 1.87 -15.42 8.25
CA ALA A 66 0.44 -15.22 8.29
C ALA A 66 -0.31 -16.45 7.78
N LYS A 67 0.15 -17.02 6.65
CA LYS A 67 -0.42 -18.25 6.09
C LYS A 67 -0.39 -19.42 7.07
N SER A 68 0.69 -19.55 7.87
CA SER A 68 0.81 -20.64 8.85
C SER A 68 -0.02 -20.43 10.12
N LYS A 69 -0.45 -19.19 10.43
CA LYS A 69 -1.15 -18.85 11.67
C LYS A 69 -2.64 -18.58 11.48
N MET A 70 -3.00 -18.00 10.33
CA MET A 70 -4.38 -17.61 10.07
C MET A 70 -5.25 -18.84 9.79
N PRO A 71 -6.54 -18.82 10.22
CA PRO A 71 -7.52 -19.78 9.76
C PRO A 71 -7.61 -19.79 8.23
N ALA A 72 -7.82 -20.97 7.63
CA ALA A 72 -7.90 -21.10 6.18
C ALA A 72 -8.92 -20.15 5.54
N MET A 73 -10.10 -19.99 6.16
CA MET A 73 -11.13 -19.04 5.72
C MET A 73 -10.62 -17.60 5.71
N ALA A 74 -9.90 -17.17 6.75
CA ALA A 74 -9.34 -15.81 6.83
C ALA A 74 -8.23 -15.61 5.78
N TRP A 75 -7.42 -16.63 5.53
CA TRP A 75 -6.41 -16.61 4.47
C TRP A 75 -7.04 -16.42 3.09
N GLU A 76 -8.10 -17.20 2.77
CA GLU A 76 -8.84 -17.06 1.51
C GLU A 76 -9.47 -15.67 1.37
N TYR A 77 -10.07 -15.14 2.45
CA TYR A 77 -10.63 -13.78 2.45
C TYR A 77 -9.60 -12.71 2.09
N VAL A 78 -8.39 -12.78 2.66
CA VAL A 78 -7.33 -11.77 2.43
C VAL A 78 -6.71 -11.91 1.04
N THR A 79 -6.44 -13.15 0.62
CA THR A 79 -5.61 -13.39 -0.58
C THR A 79 -6.42 -13.51 -1.86
N ALA A 80 -7.70 -13.86 -1.78
CA ALA A 80 -8.54 -14.03 -2.95
C ALA A 80 -8.71 -12.73 -3.76
N GLY A 81 -8.80 -12.91 -5.06
CA GLY A 81 -9.18 -11.89 -6.03
C GLY A 81 -10.56 -12.18 -6.64
N ALA A 82 -10.89 -11.41 -7.67
CA ALA A 82 -12.08 -11.66 -8.49
C ALA A 82 -11.78 -12.68 -9.59
N ALA A 83 -12.79 -13.48 -9.92
CA ALA A 83 -12.81 -14.45 -11.02
C ALA A 83 -11.54 -15.33 -11.11
N ASP A 84 -10.68 -15.13 -12.10
CA ASP A 84 -9.45 -15.89 -12.35
C ASP A 84 -8.20 -15.26 -11.72
N GLU A 85 -8.37 -14.15 -10.98
CA GLU A 85 -7.33 -13.44 -10.24
C GLU A 85 -6.19 -12.89 -11.12
N LEU A 86 -6.48 -12.60 -12.40
CA LEU A 86 -5.51 -12.03 -13.33
C LEU A 86 -5.02 -10.67 -12.85
N THR A 87 -5.95 -9.79 -12.49
CA THR A 87 -5.65 -8.44 -12.00
C THR A 87 -4.81 -8.47 -10.71
N VAL A 88 -5.03 -9.46 -9.82
CA VAL A 88 -4.20 -9.63 -8.61
C VAL A 88 -2.75 -9.88 -8.99
N ARG A 89 -2.50 -10.80 -9.92
CA ARG A 89 -1.15 -11.13 -10.41
C ARG A 89 -0.52 -9.96 -11.16
N TRP A 90 -1.25 -9.34 -12.09
CA TRP A 90 -0.76 -8.22 -12.89
C TRP A 90 -0.39 -7.01 -12.03
N ASN A 91 -1.10 -6.74 -10.94
CA ASN A 91 -0.74 -5.67 -10.01
C ASN A 91 0.71 -5.80 -9.48
N GLU A 92 1.17 -7.00 -9.19
CA GLU A 92 2.53 -7.23 -8.70
C GLU A 92 3.55 -7.32 -9.85
N GLU A 93 3.22 -8.06 -10.92
CA GLU A 93 4.08 -8.25 -12.08
C GLU A 93 4.40 -6.94 -12.81
N ALA A 94 3.44 -6.00 -12.84
CA ALA A 94 3.66 -4.71 -13.47
C ALA A 94 4.79 -3.91 -12.80
N TYR A 95 4.85 -3.94 -11.45
CA TYR A 95 5.97 -3.32 -10.74
C TYR A 95 7.31 -3.98 -11.07
N GLN A 96 7.35 -5.30 -11.25
CA GLN A 96 8.59 -6.04 -11.57
C GLN A 96 9.15 -5.68 -12.95
N ARG A 97 8.30 -5.31 -13.91
CA ARG A 97 8.69 -4.88 -15.25
C ARG A 97 9.31 -3.48 -15.30
N ILE A 98 9.03 -2.63 -14.32
CA ILE A 98 9.54 -1.27 -14.24
C ILE A 98 10.96 -1.27 -13.66
N ARG A 99 11.93 -0.76 -14.40
CA ARG A 99 13.33 -0.69 -14.00
C ARG A 99 13.67 0.71 -13.51
N LEU A 100 14.58 0.80 -12.54
CA LEU A 100 15.04 2.07 -11.98
C LEU A 100 16.34 2.52 -12.66
N ARG A 101 16.49 3.85 -12.78
CA ARG A 101 17.66 4.53 -13.35
C ARG A 101 18.37 5.31 -12.25
N PRO A 102 19.45 4.78 -11.67
CA PRO A 102 20.16 5.44 -10.58
C PRO A 102 20.98 6.62 -11.07
N ARG A 103 21.19 7.61 -10.17
CA ARG A 103 22.24 8.61 -10.27
C ARG A 103 23.30 8.33 -9.21
N VAL A 104 24.56 8.41 -9.58
CA VAL A 104 25.70 8.23 -8.69
C VAL A 104 26.30 9.57 -8.26
N LEU A 105 27.09 9.58 -7.18
CA LEU A 105 27.80 10.75 -6.67
C LEU A 105 26.86 11.91 -6.25
N VAL A 106 25.65 11.57 -5.80
CA VAL A 106 24.72 12.49 -5.15
C VAL A 106 24.93 12.36 -3.64
N ASP A 107 25.05 13.48 -2.94
CA ASP A 107 25.07 13.47 -1.48
C ASP A 107 23.69 13.07 -0.94
N VAL A 108 23.60 11.87 -0.38
CA VAL A 108 22.39 11.29 0.22
C VAL A 108 22.50 11.14 1.74
N SER A 109 23.45 11.86 2.36
CA SER A 109 23.64 11.83 3.82
C SER A 109 22.41 12.32 4.60
N LYS A 110 21.53 13.07 3.96
CA LYS A 110 20.25 13.55 4.50
C LYS A 110 19.13 13.24 3.52
N LEU A 111 18.16 12.45 3.98
CA LEU A 111 16.95 12.11 3.23
C LEU A 111 15.74 12.74 3.92
N ASP A 112 14.84 13.34 3.12
CA ASP A 112 13.54 13.81 3.59
C ASP A 112 12.43 13.02 2.90
N THR A 113 11.74 12.17 3.67
CA THR A 113 10.63 11.34 3.22
C THR A 113 9.26 11.90 3.62
N ARG A 114 9.21 13.05 4.29
CA ARG A 114 7.98 13.65 4.78
C ARG A 114 7.05 14.06 3.65
N VAL A 115 5.76 13.94 3.90
CA VAL A 115 4.70 14.38 3.00
C VAL A 115 3.59 15.03 3.80
N THR A 116 3.00 16.11 3.27
CA THR A 116 1.84 16.75 3.88
C THR A 116 0.60 16.44 3.05
N LEU A 117 -0.40 15.80 3.66
CA LEU A 117 -1.65 15.43 3.05
C LEU A 117 -2.81 16.06 3.83
N PHE A 118 -3.58 16.93 3.19
CA PHE A 118 -4.73 17.61 3.81
C PHE A 118 -4.39 18.28 5.16
N GLY A 119 -3.23 18.94 5.23
CA GLY A 119 -2.73 19.59 6.44
C GLY A 119 -2.13 18.65 7.50
N GLN A 120 -2.03 17.35 7.22
CA GLN A 120 -1.41 16.36 8.10
C GLN A 120 0.00 16.04 7.61
N GLU A 121 1.00 16.27 8.45
CA GLU A 121 2.37 15.85 8.17
C GLU A 121 2.54 14.37 8.51
N LEU A 122 3.05 13.59 7.55
CA LEU A 122 3.41 12.19 7.70
C LEU A 122 4.91 12.01 7.45
N ALA A 123 5.54 11.14 8.21
CA ALA A 123 6.99 10.90 8.10
C ALA A 123 7.40 10.28 6.74
N PHE A 124 6.47 9.64 6.03
CA PHE A 124 6.69 8.99 4.75
C PHE A 124 5.37 8.76 4.00
N PRO A 125 5.39 8.59 2.66
CA PRO A 125 4.19 8.55 1.82
C PRO A 125 3.57 7.15 1.69
N ILE A 126 3.44 6.40 2.80
CA ILE A 126 2.84 5.06 2.81
C ILE A 126 1.72 5.05 3.85
N LEU A 127 0.49 4.77 3.44
CA LEU A 127 -0.70 4.72 4.29
C LEU A 127 -1.32 3.32 4.26
N LEU A 128 -2.16 3.00 5.26
CA LEU A 128 -2.89 1.73 5.29
C LEU A 128 -4.23 1.87 4.57
N ALA A 129 -4.43 1.03 3.54
CA ALA A 129 -5.66 0.98 2.77
C ALA A 129 -6.84 0.46 3.61
N PRO A 130 -8.08 0.87 3.32
CA PRO A 130 -9.25 0.34 4.01
C PRO A 130 -9.46 -1.14 3.67
N THR A 131 -9.52 -1.96 4.70
CA THR A 131 -9.85 -3.39 4.61
C THR A 131 -10.81 -3.78 5.72
N ALA A 132 -11.82 -4.54 5.37
CA ALA A 132 -12.79 -5.10 6.31
C ALA A 132 -12.30 -6.43 6.92
N GLY A 133 -13.02 -6.93 7.92
CA GLY A 133 -12.86 -8.29 8.42
C GLY A 133 -11.55 -8.55 9.16
N GLN A 134 -10.91 -7.56 9.73
CA GLN A 134 -9.60 -7.72 10.39
C GLN A 134 -9.68 -8.61 11.64
N LYS A 135 -10.84 -8.70 12.29
CA LYS A 135 -11.09 -9.64 13.39
C LYS A 135 -11.06 -11.12 12.96
N LEU A 136 -11.12 -11.43 11.68
CA LEU A 136 -10.85 -12.79 11.18
C LEU A 136 -9.38 -13.18 11.30
N LEU A 137 -8.48 -12.19 11.33
CA LEU A 137 -7.03 -12.39 11.32
C LEU A 137 -6.43 -12.32 12.72
N HIS A 138 -6.97 -11.47 13.57
CA HIS A 138 -6.49 -11.22 14.93
C HIS A 138 -7.64 -10.76 15.82
N ALA A 139 -7.68 -11.18 17.07
CA ALA A 139 -8.78 -10.87 18.01
C ALA A 139 -9.01 -9.35 18.15
N ASP A 140 -7.94 -8.56 18.24
CA ASP A 140 -8.03 -7.10 18.34
C ASP A 140 -8.31 -6.40 16.99
N GLY A 141 -8.21 -7.10 15.86
CA GLY A 141 -8.55 -6.57 14.53
C GLY A 141 -8.05 -5.16 14.28
N GLU A 142 -8.99 -4.25 14.02
CA GLU A 142 -8.72 -2.85 13.68
C GLU A 142 -8.05 -2.06 14.82
N LEU A 143 -8.25 -2.45 16.09
CA LEU A 143 -7.55 -1.81 17.22
C LEU A 143 -6.04 -2.09 17.16
N ALA A 144 -5.65 -3.35 16.91
CA ALA A 144 -4.25 -3.72 16.74
C ALA A 144 -3.63 -3.00 15.53
N THR A 145 -4.36 -2.87 14.42
CA THR A 145 -3.91 -2.14 13.23
C THR A 145 -3.72 -0.66 13.54
N ALA A 146 -4.65 -0.01 14.23
CA ALA A 146 -4.54 1.42 14.59
C ALA A 146 -3.34 1.68 15.52
N ARG A 147 -3.11 0.80 16.53
CA ARG A 147 -1.93 0.88 17.39
C ARG A 147 -0.63 0.68 16.62
N GLY A 148 -0.58 -0.33 15.74
CA GLY A 148 0.58 -0.60 14.90
C GLY A 148 0.90 0.52 13.91
N ALA A 149 -0.13 1.11 13.27
CA ALA A 149 0.01 2.28 12.41
C ALA A 149 0.55 3.48 13.19
N GLY A 150 0.02 3.72 14.41
CA GLY A 150 0.49 4.77 15.31
C GLY A 150 1.94 4.57 15.74
N ALA A 151 2.35 3.33 16.05
CA ALA A 151 3.73 3.01 16.41
C ALA A 151 4.71 3.23 15.25
N ALA A 152 4.28 3.03 14.02
CA ALA A 152 5.08 3.28 12.82
C ALA A 152 4.97 4.71 12.29
N GLY A 153 4.06 5.55 12.81
CA GLY A 153 3.90 6.96 12.42
C GLY A 153 3.19 7.15 11.07
N THR A 154 2.24 6.28 10.70
CA THR A 154 1.47 6.39 9.45
C THR A 154 -0.02 6.47 9.68
N ALA A 155 -0.75 7.00 8.69
CA ALA A 155 -2.21 7.09 8.71
C ALA A 155 -2.86 5.75 8.33
N MET A 156 -4.02 5.48 8.95
CA MET A 156 -4.87 4.33 8.65
C MET A 156 -6.21 4.80 8.07
N VAL A 157 -6.69 4.12 7.04
CA VAL A 157 -8.07 4.27 6.58
C VAL A 157 -8.92 3.14 7.17
N LEU A 158 -9.87 3.47 8.04
CA LEU A 158 -10.81 2.51 8.60
C LEU A 158 -11.93 2.21 7.60
N SER A 159 -12.24 0.95 7.38
CA SER A 159 -13.39 0.55 6.54
C SER A 159 -14.71 0.74 7.27
N CYS A 160 -15.76 1.19 6.58
CA CYS A 160 -17.12 1.18 7.13
C CYS A 160 -17.65 -0.24 7.38
N PHE A 161 -17.00 -1.27 6.83
CA PHE A 161 -17.28 -2.68 7.11
C PHE A 161 -16.31 -3.28 8.14
N SER A 162 -15.74 -2.44 9.01
CA SER A 162 -14.91 -2.94 10.11
C SER A 162 -15.75 -3.68 11.15
N GLY A 163 -15.10 -4.62 11.85
CA GLY A 163 -15.69 -5.34 12.99
C GLY A 163 -15.57 -4.60 14.32
N THR A 164 -15.04 -3.36 14.32
CA THR A 164 -14.83 -2.50 15.48
C THR A 164 -15.42 -1.12 15.22
N SER A 165 -16.03 -0.50 16.22
CA SER A 165 -16.62 0.83 16.06
C SER A 165 -15.57 1.89 15.71
N LEU A 166 -15.96 2.91 14.96
CA LEU A 166 -15.06 4.00 14.58
C LEU A 166 -14.59 4.79 15.80
N GLU A 167 -15.42 4.89 16.83
CA GLU A 167 -15.12 5.56 18.09
C GLU A 167 -14.05 4.78 18.89
N ASP A 168 -14.17 3.44 18.98
CA ASP A 168 -13.17 2.61 19.68
C ASP A 168 -11.82 2.65 18.96
N VAL A 169 -11.82 2.64 17.62
CA VAL A 169 -10.59 2.78 16.84
C VAL A 169 -9.97 4.16 17.04
N ALA A 170 -10.77 5.23 17.05
CA ALA A 170 -10.31 6.59 17.30
C ALA A 170 -9.71 6.74 18.71
N ALA A 171 -10.29 6.08 19.72
CA ALA A 171 -9.81 6.13 21.11
C ALA A 171 -8.40 5.57 21.31
N VAL A 172 -7.96 4.60 20.47
CA VAL A 172 -6.64 3.97 20.56
C VAL A 172 -5.62 4.52 19.55
N ALA A 173 -6.07 5.24 18.54
CA ALA A 173 -5.21 5.73 17.46
C ALA A 173 -4.27 6.83 17.94
N LYS A 174 -2.98 6.72 17.59
CA LYS A 174 -1.93 7.73 17.87
C LYS A 174 -1.46 8.44 16.59
N SER A 175 -2.10 8.16 15.46
CA SER A 175 -1.80 8.74 14.14
C SER A 175 -3.09 9.10 13.42
N PRO A 176 -3.05 9.91 12.35
CA PRO A 176 -4.24 10.32 11.63
C PRO A 176 -5.08 9.15 11.14
N LEU A 177 -6.38 9.26 11.31
CA LEU A 177 -7.38 8.32 10.79
C LEU A 177 -8.15 8.96 9.64
N TRP A 178 -8.36 8.19 8.58
CA TRP A 178 -9.34 8.46 7.52
C TRP A 178 -10.43 7.39 7.60
N PHE A 179 -11.60 7.67 7.08
CA PHE A 179 -12.72 6.73 7.08
C PHE A 179 -13.14 6.39 5.64
N GLN A 180 -13.15 5.11 5.32
CA GLN A 180 -13.69 4.66 4.03
C GLN A 180 -15.20 4.45 4.15
N LEU A 181 -15.92 5.01 3.19
CA LEU A 181 -17.37 5.01 3.10
C LEU A 181 -17.83 4.25 1.85
N TYR A 182 -18.85 3.43 2.00
CA TYR A 182 -19.82 3.13 0.96
C TYR A 182 -21.09 3.93 1.25
N VAL A 183 -21.60 4.68 0.29
CA VAL A 183 -22.89 5.34 0.42
C VAL A 183 -23.96 4.25 0.48
N GLN A 184 -24.87 4.36 1.43
CA GLN A 184 -26.00 3.49 1.58
C GLN A 184 -27.19 4.06 0.80
N PRO A 185 -28.17 3.25 0.35
CA PRO A 185 -29.38 3.76 -0.28
C PRO A 185 -30.13 4.79 0.58
N ASP A 186 -30.04 4.66 1.91
CA ASP A 186 -30.51 5.66 2.86
C ASP A 186 -29.49 6.77 3.07
N HIS A 187 -29.68 7.90 2.42
CA HIS A 187 -28.82 9.08 2.59
C HIS A 187 -28.91 9.69 4.00
N GLY A 188 -29.99 9.49 4.75
CA GLY A 188 -30.12 9.91 6.14
C GLY A 188 -29.14 9.15 7.01
N PHE A 189 -29.12 7.84 6.90
CA PHE A 189 -28.17 6.95 7.57
C PHE A 189 -26.71 7.32 7.21
N THR A 190 -26.42 7.52 5.93
CA THR A 190 -25.07 7.90 5.48
C THR A 190 -24.65 9.25 6.09
N ARG A 191 -25.55 10.23 6.18
CA ARG A 191 -25.27 11.53 6.80
C ARG A 191 -24.93 11.38 8.28
N GLU A 192 -25.69 10.61 9.03
CA GLU A 192 -25.43 10.34 10.45
C GLU A 192 -24.08 9.69 10.65
N LEU A 193 -23.73 8.71 9.81
CA LEU A 193 -22.42 8.05 9.86
C LEU A 193 -21.29 9.06 9.59
N VAL A 194 -21.42 9.94 8.61
CA VAL A 194 -20.44 11.01 8.33
C VAL A 194 -20.27 11.93 9.52
N GLN A 195 -21.36 12.33 10.18
CA GLN A 195 -21.30 13.18 11.37
C GLN A 195 -20.58 12.49 12.54
N ARG A 196 -20.79 11.19 12.75
CA ARG A 196 -20.07 10.41 13.76
C ARG A 196 -18.57 10.35 13.44
N VAL A 197 -18.20 10.12 12.17
CA VAL A 197 -16.82 10.11 11.70
C VAL A 197 -16.12 11.45 12.00
N GLU A 198 -16.76 12.56 11.71
CA GLU A 198 -16.24 13.90 11.99
C GLU A 198 -16.13 14.17 13.49
N ALA A 199 -17.14 13.80 14.28
CA ALA A 199 -17.13 13.94 15.73
C ALA A 199 -16.03 13.12 16.41
N ALA A 200 -15.71 11.93 15.86
CA ALA A 200 -14.63 11.08 16.34
C ALA A 200 -13.22 11.57 15.90
N GLY A 201 -13.13 12.64 15.11
CA GLY A 201 -11.86 13.29 14.76
C GLY A 201 -11.15 12.71 13.56
N TYR A 202 -11.82 11.94 12.71
CA TYR A 202 -11.26 11.49 11.43
C TYR A 202 -10.94 12.67 10.52
N ARG A 203 -9.90 12.54 9.70
CA ARG A 203 -9.30 13.65 8.95
C ARG A 203 -9.63 13.70 7.48
N ALA A 204 -10.20 12.64 6.93
CA ALA A 204 -10.69 12.58 5.55
C ALA A 204 -11.73 11.47 5.39
N LEU A 205 -12.62 11.62 4.42
CA LEU A 205 -13.50 10.57 3.91
C LEU A 205 -12.90 9.98 2.64
N CYS A 206 -12.93 8.65 2.53
CA CYS A 206 -12.51 7.91 1.35
C CYS A 206 -13.73 7.18 0.77
N LEU A 207 -14.42 7.81 -0.19
CA LEU A 207 -15.57 7.21 -0.86
C LEU A 207 -15.10 6.18 -1.87
N THR A 208 -15.52 4.93 -1.70
CA THR A 208 -15.25 3.85 -2.66
C THR A 208 -16.30 3.87 -3.76
N VAL A 209 -15.84 4.00 -5.02
CA VAL A 209 -16.70 4.17 -6.21
C VAL A 209 -16.59 3.03 -7.22
N ASP A 210 -15.74 2.05 -6.98
CA ASP A 210 -15.50 0.89 -7.86
C ASP A 210 -16.31 -0.37 -7.44
N THR A 211 -17.29 -0.21 -6.54
CA THR A 211 -18.03 -1.34 -5.98
C THR A 211 -19.56 -1.07 -6.00
N PRO A 212 -20.17 -0.84 -7.17
CA PRO A 212 -21.63 -0.77 -7.26
C PRO A 212 -22.27 -2.13 -6.93
N ILE A 213 -21.52 -3.20 -7.15
CA ILE A 213 -21.85 -4.60 -6.81
C ILE A 213 -20.59 -5.30 -6.32
N THR A 214 -20.74 -6.40 -5.60
CA THR A 214 -19.60 -7.23 -5.19
C THR A 214 -19.07 -8.06 -6.37
N GLY A 215 -17.75 -8.05 -6.59
CA GLY A 215 -17.10 -8.88 -7.61
C GLY A 215 -17.26 -10.39 -7.33
N ALA A 216 -17.11 -11.21 -8.37
CA ALA A 216 -17.17 -12.67 -8.29
C ALA A 216 -15.95 -13.23 -7.55
N ARG A 217 -16.07 -13.52 -6.25
CA ARG A 217 -14.97 -14.00 -5.39
C ARG A 217 -15.05 -15.49 -5.15
N ASN A 218 -14.66 -16.25 -6.15
CA ASN A 218 -14.84 -17.72 -6.18
C ASN A 218 -14.20 -18.43 -4.97
N ARG A 219 -13.01 -18.00 -4.55
CA ARG A 219 -12.28 -18.61 -3.42
C ARG A 219 -12.96 -18.29 -2.09
N GLU A 220 -13.41 -17.05 -1.87
CA GLU A 220 -14.17 -16.65 -0.68
C GLU A 220 -15.48 -17.43 -0.58
N THR A 221 -16.17 -17.60 -1.70
CA THR A 221 -17.43 -18.39 -1.77
C THR A 221 -17.19 -19.84 -1.40
N ARG A 222 -16.14 -20.48 -1.96
CA ARG A 222 -15.79 -21.87 -1.62
C ARG A 222 -15.36 -22.04 -0.17
N ALA A 223 -14.68 -21.03 0.40
CA ALA A 223 -14.27 -21.02 1.80
C ALA A 223 -15.42 -20.66 2.77
N ALA A 224 -16.62 -20.38 2.25
CA ALA A 224 -17.78 -19.96 3.04
C ALA A 224 -17.46 -18.82 4.02
N VAL A 225 -16.75 -17.80 3.54
CA VAL A 225 -16.30 -16.67 4.37
C VAL A 225 -17.50 -15.99 5.01
N LYS A 226 -17.44 -15.85 6.34
CA LYS A 226 -18.41 -15.08 7.13
C LYS A 226 -17.70 -13.94 7.81
N LEU A 227 -18.10 -12.71 7.48
CA LEU A 227 -17.58 -11.52 8.14
C LEU A 227 -18.16 -11.37 9.55
N PRO A 228 -17.39 -10.78 10.49
CA PRO A 228 -17.90 -10.44 11.81
C PRO A 228 -19.02 -9.39 11.72
N PRO A 229 -19.81 -9.19 12.78
CA PRO A 229 -20.76 -8.08 12.87
C PRO A 229 -20.08 -6.75 12.53
N MET A 230 -20.81 -5.85 11.87
CA MET A 230 -20.33 -4.57 11.39
C MET A 230 -21.07 -3.44 12.13
N PRO A 231 -20.51 -2.91 13.24
CA PRO A 231 -21.20 -1.95 14.10
C PRO A 231 -21.61 -0.65 13.38
N HIS A 232 -20.96 -0.33 12.28
CA HIS A 232 -21.31 0.86 11.47
C HIS A 232 -22.59 0.67 10.65
N LEU A 233 -23.07 -0.56 10.51
CA LEU A 233 -24.32 -0.88 9.81
C LEU A 233 -25.46 -1.25 10.77
N GLU A 234 -25.24 -1.15 12.09
CA GLU A 234 -26.31 -1.34 13.07
C GLU A 234 -27.40 -0.27 12.86
N GLY A 235 -28.64 -0.73 12.81
CA GLY A 235 -29.80 0.11 12.50
C GLY A 235 -30.06 0.40 11.02
N PHE A 236 -29.12 0.00 10.11
CA PHE A 236 -29.38 0.08 8.68
C PHE A 236 -30.46 -0.96 8.30
N LYS A 237 -31.59 -0.48 7.82
CA LYS A 237 -32.67 -1.33 7.32
C LYS A 237 -32.40 -1.62 5.85
N VAL A 238 -32.03 -2.86 5.54
CA VAL A 238 -32.01 -3.33 4.15
C VAL A 238 -33.46 -3.36 3.68
N ASP A 239 -33.82 -2.46 2.78
CA ASP A 239 -35.14 -2.42 2.17
C ASP A 239 -35.39 -3.78 1.51
N GLY A 240 -36.25 -4.63 2.02
CA GLY A 240 -36.86 -5.89 1.53
C GLY A 240 -36.35 -6.55 0.23
N ARG A 241 -35.26 -6.03 -0.33
CA ARG A 241 -34.52 -6.58 -1.47
C ARG A 241 -33.51 -7.64 -1.03
N GLU A 242 -33.60 -8.13 0.21
CA GLU A 242 -33.07 -9.45 0.51
C GLU A 242 -33.82 -10.44 -0.35
N GLY A 243 -33.43 -10.49 -1.63
CA GLY A 243 -33.96 -11.44 -2.55
C GLY A 243 -33.75 -12.82 -1.97
N HIS A 244 -34.81 -13.46 -1.52
CA HIS A 244 -34.79 -14.89 -1.30
C HIS A 244 -34.20 -15.50 -2.56
N LEU A 245 -32.96 -16.00 -2.45
CA LEU A 245 -32.29 -16.69 -3.54
C LEU A 245 -33.15 -17.89 -3.89
N HIS A 246 -34.00 -17.76 -4.91
CA HIS A 246 -34.54 -18.94 -5.55
C HIS A 246 -33.35 -19.75 -6.08
N PRO A 247 -33.28 -21.07 -5.83
CA PRO A 247 -32.27 -21.91 -6.45
C PRO A 247 -32.25 -21.63 -7.96
N GLY A 248 -31.15 -21.04 -8.47
CA GLY A 248 -31.02 -20.66 -9.88
C GLY A 248 -31.10 -19.15 -10.19
N SER A 249 -31.42 -18.27 -9.24
CA SER A 249 -31.35 -16.83 -9.46
C SER A 249 -29.93 -16.32 -9.15
N VAL A 250 -29.28 -15.64 -10.10
CA VAL A 250 -28.01 -14.93 -9.89
C VAL A 250 -28.32 -13.56 -9.27
N GLN A 251 -28.16 -13.44 -7.95
CA GLN A 251 -28.27 -12.13 -7.30
C GLN A 251 -27.01 -11.33 -7.53
N VAL A 252 -27.08 -10.33 -8.40
CA VAL A 252 -25.97 -9.41 -8.70
C VAL A 252 -25.89 -8.26 -7.71
N PHE A 253 -27.05 -7.79 -7.21
CA PHE A 253 -27.15 -6.63 -6.33
C PHE A 253 -27.21 -7.03 -4.86
N SER A 254 -26.56 -6.24 -3.98
CA SER A 254 -26.67 -6.39 -2.52
C SER A 254 -27.49 -5.22 -1.95
N GLY A 255 -28.24 -5.48 -0.89
CA GLY A 255 -29.00 -4.42 -0.22
C GLY A 255 -28.12 -3.42 0.57
N VAL A 256 -26.82 -3.70 0.71
CA VAL A 256 -25.88 -2.90 1.50
C VAL A 256 -25.10 -1.89 0.65
N LEU A 257 -24.93 -2.15 -0.64
CA LEU A 257 -24.25 -1.28 -1.59
C LEU A 257 -25.27 -0.57 -2.45
N ASP A 258 -25.13 0.74 -2.63
CA ASP A 258 -25.99 1.50 -3.53
C ASP A 258 -25.51 1.36 -4.98
N ALA A 259 -26.17 0.51 -5.75
CA ALA A 259 -25.89 0.32 -7.17
C ALA A 259 -26.29 1.55 -8.03
N ALA A 260 -27.06 2.50 -7.49
CA ALA A 260 -27.46 3.74 -8.14
C ALA A 260 -26.49 4.89 -7.88
N LEU A 261 -25.42 4.66 -7.08
CA LEU A 261 -24.41 5.66 -6.77
C LEU A 261 -23.90 6.37 -8.02
N SER A 262 -23.94 7.69 -8.02
CA SER A 262 -23.63 8.53 -9.17
C SER A 262 -22.81 9.76 -8.77
N TRP A 263 -22.42 10.59 -9.75
CA TRP A 263 -21.74 11.85 -9.49
C TRP A 263 -22.60 12.85 -8.70
N LYS A 264 -23.94 12.75 -8.73
CA LYS A 264 -24.83 13.58 -7.90
C LYS A 264 -24.65 13.25 -6.41
N ASP A 265 -24.36 12.01 -6.09
CA ASP A 265 -24.11 11.58 -4.71
C ASP A 265 -22.74 12.04 -4.23
N VAL A 266 -21.75 12.15 -5.11
CA VAL A 266 -20.47 12.80 -4.80
C VAL A 266 -20.66 14.28 -4.48
N GLU A 267 -21.46 15.00 -5.27
CA GLU A 267 -21.80 16.42 -5.02
C GLU A 267 -22.58 16.58 -3.71
N TRP A 268 -23.56 15.70 -3.47
CA TRP A 268 -24.31 15.68 -2.23
C TRP A 268 -23.39 15.40 -1.03
N LEU A 269 -22.57 14.38 -1.08
CA LEU A 269 -21.66 14.02 0.01
C LEU A 269 -20.67 15.17 0.33
N ARG A 270 -20.16 15.86 -0.70
CA ARG A 270 -19.35 17.06 -0.53
C ARG A 270 -20.10 18.20 0.18
N SER A 271 -21.40 18.32 -0.03
CA SER A 271 -22.21 19.35 0.65
C SER A 271 -22.46 19.01 2.13
N VAL A 272 -22.36 17.74 2.50
CA VAL A 272 -22.61 17.25 3.87
C VAL A 272 -21.32 17.15 4.68
N ALA A 273 -20.23 16.66 4.06
CA ALA A 273 -18.94 16.43 4.73
C ALA A 273 -18.17 17.75 4.91
N LYS A 274 -17.61 17.94 6.11
CA LYS A 274 -16.74 19.09 6.46
C LYS A 274 -15.26 18.76 6.32
N ILE A 275 -14.92 17.48 6.23
CA ILE A 275 -13.55 16.98 6.04
C ILE A 275 -13.30 16.62 4.57
N PRO A 276 -12.04 16.58 4.11
CA PRO A 276 -11.68 16.28 2.73
C PRO A 276 -12.31 14.97 2.22
N LEU A 277 -12.90 15.02 1.02
CA LEU A 277 -13.46 13.84 0.33
C LEU A 277 -12.51 13.35 -0.75
N VAL A 278 -12.09 12.08 -0.67
CA VAL A 278 -11.22 11.40 -1.63
C VAL A 278 -12.01 10.28 -2.30
N LEU A 279 -11.94 10.14 -3.63
CA LEU A 279 -12.58 9.04 -4.36
C LEU A 279 -11.60 7.88 -4.53
N LYS A 280 -12.00 6.66 -4.12
CA LYS A 280 -11.20 5.44 -4.28
C LYS A 280 -11.80 4.51 -5.33
N GLY A 281 -10.96 4.00 -6.23
CA GLY A 281 -11.40 3.09 -7.30
C GLY A 281 -11.38 3.75 -8.67
N VAL A 282 -10.68 4.87 -8.82
CA VAL A 282 -10.62 5.64 -10.07
C VAL A 282 -9.48 5.12 -10.94
N MET A 283 -9.81 4.41 -12.03
CA MET A 283 -8.84 3.88 -13.00
C MET A 283 -8.86 4.64 -14.33
N ASN A 284 -9.99 5.28 -14.66
CA ASN A 284 -10.16 6.01 -15.90
C ASN A 284 -9.70 7.48 -15.75
N PRO A 285 -8.80 7.98 -16.63
CA PRO A 285 -8.35 9.38 -16.58
C PRO A 285 -9.48 10.41 -16.75
N ASP A 286 -10.53 10.10 -17.49
CA ASP A 286 -11.65 11.02 -17.68
C ASP A 286 -12.51 11.14 -16.41
N ASP A 287 -12.66 10.04 -15.65
CA ASP A 287 -13.31 10.08 -14.34
C ASP A 287 -12.45 10.86 -13.34
N ALA A 288 -11.13 10.76 -13.40
CA ALA A 288 -10.22 11.55 -12.57
C ALA A 288 -10.30 13.06 -12.91
N ASP A 289 -10.43 13.41 -14.17
CA ASP A 289 -10.68 14.80 -14.61
C ASP A 289 -12.02 15.33 -14.08
N ARG A 290 -13.06 14.50 -14.17
CA ARG A 290 -14.38 14.84 -13.62
C ARG A 290 -14.32 15.01 -12.12
N ALA A 291 -13.60 14.12 -11.39
CA ALA A 291 -13.37 14.24 -9.95
C ALA A 291 -12.70 15.58 -9.60
N ALA A 292 -11.64 15.96 -10.33
CA ALA A 292 -10.97 17.23 -10.13
C ALA A 292 -11.92 18.45 -10.36
N LYS A 293 -12.77 18.38 -11.38
CA LYS A 293 -13.78 19.41 -11.68
C LYS A 293 -14.90 19.45 -10.62
N SER A 294 -15.24 18.30 -10.02
CA SER A 294 -16.22 18.23 -8.93
C SER A 294 -15.70 18.82 -7.62
N GLY A 295 -14.39 19.14 -7.51
CA GLY A 295 -13.77 19.72 -6.33
C GLY A 295 -13.63 18.74 -5.16
N VAL A 296 -13.51 17.43 -5.41
CA VAL A 296 -13.06 16.46 -4.41
C VAL A 296 -11.58 16.69 -4.07
N ALA A 297 -11.18 16.31 -2.87
CA ALA A 297 -9.86 16.62 -2.35
C ALA A 297 -8.74 15.73 -2.94
N GLY A 298 -9.07 14.61 -3.58
CA GLY A 298 -8.11 13.71 -4.21
C GLY A 298 -8.74 12.46 -4.79
N VAL A 299 -7.94 11.65 -5.49
CA VAL A 299 -8.35 10.35 -6.02
C VAL A 299 -7.32 9.27 -5.69
N ILE A 300 -7.77 8.05 -5.47
CA ILE A 300 -6.92 6.86 -5.33
C ILE A 300 -7.11 6.02 -6.59
N VAL A 301 -6.04 5.89 -7.38
CA VAL A 301 -5.97 4.93 -8.49
C VAL A 301 -5.93 3.54 -7.89
N SER A 302 -7.03 2.82 -8.06
CA SER A 302 -7.27 1.55 -7.38
C SER A 302 -8.16 0.66 -8.25
N ASN A 303 -7.81 -0.62 -8.34
CA ASN A 303 -8.66 -1.68 -8.87
C ASN A 303 -9.15 -2.61 -7.73
N HIS A 304 -9.28 -2.04 -6.50
CA HIS A 304 -9.70 -2.77 -5.29
C HIS A 304 -8.79 -3.96 -4.95
N GLY A 305 -7.51 -3.88 -5.32
CA GLY A 305 -6.57 -4.98 -5.18
C GLY A 305 -6.94 -6.23 -5.99
N GLY A 306 -7.61 -6.05 -7.14
CA GLY A 306 -8.07 -7.12 -8.01
C GLY A 306 -9.25 -7.91 -7.46
N ARG A 307 -10.13 -7.31 -6.63
CA ARG A 307 -11.20 -8.02 -5.91
C ARG A 307 -12.61 -7.76 -6.45
N ASN A 308 -12.78 -6.75 -7.33
CA ASN A 308 -14.10 -6.39 -7.88
C ASN A 308 -14.24 -6.86 -9.34
N LEU A 309 -13.57 -6.20 -10.27
CA LEU A 309 -13.57 -6.59 -11.68
C LEU A 309 -12.20 -7.18 -12.01
N ASP A 310 -12.16 -8.42 -12.48
CA ASP A 310 -10.94 -9.02 -13.01
C ASP A 310 -10.66 -8.50 -14.43
N THR A 311 -9.45 -8.72 -14.93
CA THR A 311 -8.96 -8.23 -16.23
C THR A 311 -8.81 -6.72 -16.35
N LEU A 312 -8.82 -5.98 -15.23
CA LEU A 312 -8.38 -4.60 -15.20
C LEU A 312 -6.86 -4.52 -15.31
N PRO A 313 -6.31 -3.44 -15.92
CA PRO A 313 -4.87 -3.20 -15.89
C PRO A 313 -4.36 -3.05 -14.44
N ALA A 314 -3.07 -3.26 -14.25
CA ALA A 314 -2.44 -2.95 -12.98
C ALA A 314 -2.56 -1.43 -12.68
N THR A 315 -2.73 -1.09 -11.41
CA THR A 315 -2.91 0.31 -11.01
C THR A 315 -1.70 1.18 -11.37
N ILE A 316 -0.48 0.62 -11.31
CA ILE A 316 0.73 1.33 -11.70
C ILE A 316 0.79 1.64 -13.21
N GLU A 317 0.07 0.89 -14.05
CA GLU A 317 -0.05 1.14 -15.49
C GLU A 317 -1.06 2.26 -15.79
N ALA A 318 -2.15 2.35 -14.99
CA ALA A 318 -3.14 3.42 -15.11
C ALA A 318 -2.68 4.74 -14.48
N LEU A 319 -1.87 4.67 -13.43
CA LEU A 319 -1.44 5.82 -12.63
C LEU A 319 -0.86 6.98 -13.45
N PRO A 320 0.10 6.79 -14.38
CA PRO A 320 0.66 7.91 -15.12
C PRO A 320 -0.38 8.64 -15.97
N GLN A 321 -1.34 7.94 -16.56
CA GLN A 321 -2.40 8.55 -17.36
C GLN A 321 -3.36 9.37 -16.48
N VAL A 322 -3.71 8.86 -15.30
CA VAL A 322 -4.54 9.58 -14.33
C VAL A 322 -3.80 10.81 -13.79
N ALA A 323 -2.53 10.67 -13.42
CA ALA A 323 -1.73 11.77 -12.89
C ALA A 323 -1.54 12.89 -13.93
N ASP A 324 -1.25 12.54 -15.18
CA ASP A 324 -1.12 13.49 -16.29
C ASP A 324 -2.45 14.22 -16.55
N LYS A 325 -3.57 13.50 -16.52
CA LYS A 325 -4.89 14.10 -16.73
C LYS A 325 -5.29 15.02 -15.58
N VAL A 326 -4.98 14.66 -14.34
CA VAL A 326 -5.22 15.51 -13.15
C VAL A 326 -4.30 16.74 -13.16
N ALA A 327 -3.08 16.62 -13.68
CA ALA A 327 -2.14 17.73 -13.90
C ALA A 327 -1.92 18.59 -12.62
N GLY A 328 -1.77 17.98 -11.47
CA GLY A 328 -1.49 18.66 -10.20
C GLY A 328 -2.67 19.42 -9.56
N ARG A 329 -3.87 19.35 -10.13
CA ARG A 329 -5.07 20.04 -9.58
C ARG A 329 -5.52 19.50 -8.22
N MET A 330 -5.15 18.26 -7.91
CA MET A 330 -5.39 17.59 -6.63
C MET A 330 -4.38 16.47 -6.43
N PRO A 331 -4.15 15.98 -5.20
CA PRO A 331 -3.37 14.78 -4.95
C PRO A 331 -3.94 13.54 -5.68
N VAL A 332 -3.06 12.77 -6.29
CA VAL A 332 -3.35 11.44 -6.84
C VAL A 332 -2.65 10.43 -5.96
N PHE A 333 -3.36 9.44 -5.50
CA PHE A 333 -2.83 8.33 -4.71
C PHE A 333 -2.90 7.04 -5.53
N ALA A 334 -2.19 5.99 -5.08
CA ALA A 334 -2.28 4.68 -5.71
C ALA A 334 -2.27 3.55 -4.67
N ASP A 335 -2.96 2.46 -4.96
CA ASP A 335 -2.83 1.19 -4.24
C ASP A 335 -2.64 0.03 -5.23
N GLY A 336 -2.55 -1.20 -4.73
CA GLY A 336 -2.44 -2.42 -5.55
C GLY A 336 -1.00 -2.78 -5.92
N GLY A 337 -0.59 -4.03 -5.62
CA GLY A 337 0.69 -4.60 -6.05
C GLY A 337 1.93 -4.22 -5.26
N ILE A 338 1.88 -3.23 -4.39
CA ILE A 338 3.05 -2.72 -3.65
C ILE A 338 3.54 -3.78 -2.66
N ARG A 339 4.81 -4.19 -2.79
CA ARG A 339 5.48 -5.19 -1.95
C ARG A 339 6.87 -4.77 -1.49
N ARG A 340 7.47 -3.75 -2.10
CA ARG A 340 8.83 -3.27 -1.84
C ARG A 340 8.89 -1.75 -1.75
N GLY A 341 9.89 -1.22 -1.06
CA GLY A 341 10.13 0.22 -1.06
C GLY A 341 10.44 0.79 -2.44
N THR A 342 11.01 -0.01 -3.34
CA THR A 342 11.18 0.37 -4.76
C THR A 342 9.84 0.57 -5.48
N ASP A 343 8.78 -0.16 -5.09
CA ASP A 343 7.47 0.02 -5.70
C ASP A 343 6.85 1.35 -5.27
N VAL A 344 7.06 1.75 -4.00
CA VAL A 344 6.69 3.10 -3.52
C VAL A 344 7.39 4.17 -4.36
N LEU A 345 8.70 4.06 -4.57
CA LEU A 345 9.47 4.99 -5.40
C LEU A 345 8.92 5.08 -6.83
N LYS A 346 8.58 3.93 -7.44
CA LYS A 346 8.00 3.88 -8.80
C LYS A 346 6.65 4.57 -8.87
N ALA A 347 5.77 4.34 -7.89
CA ALA A 347 4.46 4.98 -7.83
C ALA A 347 4.58 6.51 -7.70
N LEU A 348 5.47 7.00 -6.83
CA LEU A 348 5.74 8.44 -6.70
C LEU A 348 6.31 9.02 -8.00
N ALA A 349 7.24 8.31 -8.65
CA ALA A 349 7.81 8.72 -9.94
C ALA A 349 6.75 8.86 -11.05
N PHE A 350 5.69 8.06 -11.00
CA PHE A 350 4.56 8.16 -11.92
C PHE A 350 3.47 9.14 -11.48
N GLY A 351 3.71 9.92 -10.44
CA GLY A 351 2.86 11.05 -10.05
C GLY A 351 1.95 10.78 -8.85
N ALA A 352 2.11 9.67 -8.12
CA ALA A 352 1.42 9.50 -6.85
C ALA A 352 1.97 10.46 -5.79
N SER A 353 1.09 11.09 -5.01
CA SER A 353 1.46 11.88 -3.83
C SER A 353 1.78 11.00 -2.63
N ALA A 354 1.14 9.85 -2.53
CA ALA A 354 1.39 8.79 -1.56
C ALA A 354 0.75 7.49 -2.04
N VAL A 355 1.08 6.39 -1.37
CA VAL A 355 0.56 5.06 -1.69
C VAL A 355 -0.19 4.45 -0.52
N PHE A 356 -1.12 3.53 -0.83
CA PHE A 356 -1.81 2.73 0.17
C PHE A 356 -1.42 1.26 0.04
N ILE A 357 -1.20 0.61 1.17
CA ILE A 357 -0.94 -0.83 1.22
C ILE A 357 -2.13 -1.55 1.89
N GLY A 358 -2.54 -2.69 1.34
CA GLY A 358 -3.62 -3.53 1.87
C GLY A 358 -3.09 -4.85 2.42
N ARG A 359 -3.00 -5.89 1.59
CA ARG A 359 -2.55 -7.22 1.99
C ARG A 359 -1.28 -7.25 2.85
N PRO A 360 -0.21 -6.45 2.58
CA PRO A 360 1.01 -6.50 3.37
C PRO A 360 0.79 -6.28 4.87
N TYR A 361 0.03 -5.24 5.27
CA TYR A 361 -0.19 -5.02 6.69
C TYR A 361 -1.15 -6.05 7.32
N LEU A 362 -2.08 -6.61 6.53
CA LEU A 362 -2.94 -7.71 6.99
C LEU A 362 -2.13 -8.98 7.27
N TYR A 363 -1.09 -9.26 6.49
CA TYR A 363 -0.14 -10.33 6.81
C TYR A 363 0.60 -10.02 8.11
N GLY A 364 1.02 -8.76 8.33
CA GLY A 364 1.58 -8.32 9.60
C GLY A 364 0.62 -8.57 10.77
N LEU A 365 -0.63 -8.15 10.63
CA LEU A 365 -1.68 -8.35 11.63
C LEU A 365 -1.89 -9.83 11.95
N GLY A 366 -2.08 -10.68 10.95
CA GLY A 366 -2.28 -12.11 11.12
C GLY A 366 -1.05 -12.85 11.67
N ALA A 367 0.15 -12.38 11.37
CA ALA A 367 1.40 -12.98 11.84
C ALA A 367 1.76 -12.60 13.28
N ALA A 368 1.54 -11.34 13.71
CA ALA A 368 2.04 -10.82 14.98
C ALA A 368 1.26 -9.60 15.53
N GLY A 369 -0.02 -9.44 15.19
CA GLY A 369 -0.85 -8.36 15.72
C GLY A 369 -0.30 -6.96 15.43
N GLU A 370 -0.41 -6.03 16.40
CA GLU A 370 0.05 -4.64 16.23
C GLU A 370 1.54 -4.54 15.92
N THR A 371 2.37 -5.38 16.55
CA THR A 371 3.82 -5.41 16.28
C THR A 371 4.11 -5.81 14.83
N GLY A 372 3.38 -6.80 14.30
CA GLY A 372 3.52 -7.22 12.90
C GLY A 372 3.11 -6.13 11.92
N VAL A 373 2.04 -5.38 12.20
CA VAL A 373 1.63 -4.21 11.39
C VAL A 373 2.73 -3.16 11.39
N ALA A 374 3.26 -2.78 12.55
CA ALA A 374 4.34 -1.80 12.65
C ALA A 374 5.61 -2.26 11.91
N GLN A 375 6.00 -3.53 12.07
CA GLN A 375 7.18 -4.08 11.39
C GLN A 375 7.07 -4.06 9.87
N VAL A 376 5.90 -4.43 9.31
CA VAL A 376 5.64 -4.37 7.86
C VAL A 376 5.81 -2.94 7.33
N ILE A 377 5.27 -1.95 8.04
CA ILE A 377 5.38 -0.54 7.66
C ILE A 377 6.86 -0.10 7.71
N ASN A 378 7.57 -0.41 8.79
CA ASN A 378 8.97 -0.05 8.99
C ASN A 378 9.90 -0.68 7.94
N ILE A 379 9.62 -1.92 7.52
CA ILE A 379 10.35 -2.58 6.42
C ILE A 379 10.17 -1.79 5.13
N LEU A 380 8.93 -1.48 4.75
CA LEU A 380 8.66 -0.70 3.53
C LEU A 380 9.27 0.69 3.57
N GLN A 381 9.19 1.38 4.71
CA GLN A 381 9.81 2.69 4.91
C GLN A 381 11.33 2.62 4.72
N ARG A 382 11.98 1.66 5.38
CA ARG A 382 13.43 1.45 5.25
C ARG A 382 13.83 1.13 3.82
N GLU A 383 13.13 0.21 3.15
CA GLU A 383 13.40 -0.11 1.76
C GLU A 383 13.18 1.09 0.82
N PHE A 384 12.17 1.93 1.10
CA PHE A 384 11.92 3.14 0.35
C PHE A 384 13.06 4.16 0.51
N GLN A 385 13.53 4.39 1.74
CA GLN A 385 14.70 5.24 2.00
C GLN A 385 15.95 4.71 1.29
N MET A 386 16.17 3.40 1.32
CA MET A 386 17.27 2.76 0.57
C MET A 386 17.12 2.98 -0.95
N ALA A 387 15.91 2.84 -1.49
CA ALA A 387 15.64 3.07 -2.90
C ALA A 387 15.89 4.54 -3.30
N MET A 388 15.48 5.51 -2.47
CA MET A 388 15.78 6.93 -2.66
C MET A 388 17.29 7.17 -2.67
N ALA A 389 18.01 6.69 -1.67
CA ALA A 389 19.46 6.88 -1.55
C ALA A 389 20.20 6.27 -2.76
N LEU A 390 19.89 5.01 -3.10
CA LEU A 390 20.54 4.28 -4.20
C LEU A 390 20.22 4.86 -5.59
N THR A 391 19.13 5.63 -5.71
CA THR A 391 18.77 6.32 -6.94
C THR A 391 19.16 7.80 -6.96
N GLY A 392 19.80 8.30 -5.89
CA GLY A 392 20.22 9.69 -5.75
C GLY A 392 19.04 10.66 -5.62
N ARG A 393 17.98 10.26 -4.92
CA ARG A 393 16.78 11.07 -4.62
C ARG A 393 16.78 11.43 -3.13
N THR A 394 16.95 12.71 -2.81
CA THR A 394 17.12 13.15 -1.42
C THR A 394 15.83 13.62 -0.75
N SER A 395 14.77 13.86 -1.53
CA SER A 395 13.46 14.29 -1.05
C SER A 395 12.33 13.72 -1.92
N ILE A 396 11.10 13.74 -1.40
CA ILE A 396 9.92 13.35 -2.20
C ILE A 396 9.80 14.21 -3.46
N SER A 397 10.04 15.51 -3.38
CA SER A 397 9.98 16.44 -4.52
C SER A 397 11.06 16.19 -5.58
N SER A 398 12.13 15.46 -5.25
CA SER A 398 13.17 15.07 -6.21
C SER A 398 12.85 13.78 -6.97
N ILE A 399 11.76 13.09 -6.61
CA ILE A 399 11.31 11.87 -7.28
C ILE A 399 10.46 12.26 -8.49
N ASP A 400 10.94 11.96 -9.68
CA ASP A 400 10.28 12.20 -10.96
C ASP A 400 10.45 11.02 -11.93
N ARG A 401 9.84 11.09 -13.10
CA ARG A 401 9.93 10.02 -14.12
C ARG A 401 11.36 9.75 -14.61
N ALA A 402 12.31 10.65 -14.38
CA ALA A 402 13.71 10.42 -14.77
C ALA A 402 14.38 9.30 -13.96
N VAL A 403 13.80 8.86 -12.83
CA VAL A 403 14.25 7.69 -12.09
C VAL A 403 13.80 6.36 -12.71
N ILE A 404 12.92 6.40 -13.70
CA ILE A 404 12.45 5.23 -14.43
C ILE A 404 13.36 5.02 -15.63
N TRP A 405 13.78 3.78 -15.84
CA TRP A 405 14.52 3.40 -17.04
C TRP A 405 13.54 3.21 -18.20
N ALA A 406 13.69 4.01 -19.25
CA ALA A 406 12.89 3.93 -20.46
C ALA A 406 13.21 2.65 -21.27
#